data_2a5e5cb77a02395a4eb04ca06c24f5ee
#
_entry.id   2a5e5cb77a02395a4eb04ca06c24f5ee
#
_cell.length_a   1.000
_cell.length_b   1.000
_cell.length_c   1.000
_cell.angle_alpha   90.00
_cell.angle_beta   90.00
_cell.angle_gamma   90.00
#
_symmetry.space_group_name_H-M   'P 1'
#
loop_
_entity.id
_entity.type
_entity.pdbx_description
1 polymer ?
#
loop_
_entity_poly.entity_id
_entity_poly.type
_entity_poly.pdbx_seq_one_letter_code
_entity_poly.pdbx_strand_id
1 'polypeptide(L)'
;MTELGFQLYSARNFQPFSNILKKLSAAGYTQVEGYGAMYASLDDAGLNSLRAELDANGLAMPTGHFGLDLLEGDPKKALDIAKVLGVEAIYCPYLMPDQRPADTAGWFAFGKRLQEAGKPFVDAGLAFGWHNHDFEFKSLPDGSTPQEQIFAGGPDLKWEADIAWIIRGNADPLAWIESYGKRITAVHVKDIAPSGENADEDGWADVGHGTVDWKGLVAALKAKSATKHFVVEHDNPKDIDRLITRSIASFKTY
;
A
#
# COMPACT_ATOMS: atom_id res chain seq x y z
N MET A 1 -16.78 -7.72 -11.03
CA MET A 1 -16.42 -7.77 -9.59
C MET A 1 -15.15 -6.97 -9.44
N THR A 2 -15.00 -6.21 -8.35
CA THR A 2 -13.76 -5.47 -8.07
C THR A 2 -12.66 -6.49 -7.77
N GLU A 3 -11.54 -6.43 -8.49
CA GLU A 3 -10.39 -7.28 -8.21
C GLU A 3 -9.79 -6.91 -6.85
N LEU A 4 -9.38 -7.92 -6.09
CA LEU A 4 -8.81 -7.73 -4.76
C LEU A 4 -7.40 -8.26 -4.74
N GLY A 5 -6.48 -7.43 -4.28
CA GLY A 5 -5.10 -7.74 -4.03
C GLY A 5 -4.83 -8.07 -2.56
N PHE A 6 -3.62 -8.57 -2.31
CA PHE A 6 -3.12 -8.88 -0.98
C PHE A 6 -1.67 -8.40 -0.85
N GLN A 7 -1.39 -7.58 0.18
CA GLN A 7 -0.03 -7.13 0.47
C GLN A 7 0.79 -8.26 1.09
N LEU A 8 1.83 -8.68 0.38
CA LEU A 8 2.66 -9.82 0.78
C LEU A 8 3.48 -9.57 2.05
N TYR A 9 3.64 -8.32 2.46
CA TYR A 9 4.23 -7.98 3.76
C TYR A 9 3.45 -8.59 4.94
N SER A 10 2.14 -8.72 4.83
CA SER A 10 1.30 -9.39 5.83
C SER A 10 1.69 -10.85 6.04
N ALA A 11 2.26 -11.48 5.02
CA ALA A 11 2.67 -12.88 5.06
C ALA A 11 4.17 -13.10 5.33
N ARG A 12 4.94 -12.04 5.61
CA ARG A 12 6.42 -12.11 5.74
C ARG A 12 6.94 -13.13 6.75
N ASN A 13 6.16 -13.41 7.78
CA ASN A 13 6.51 -14.34 8.86
C ASN A 13 6.01 -15.77 8.60
N PHE A 14 5.34 -16.03 7.47
CA PHE A 14 4.75 -17.33 7.14
C PHE A 14 5.47 -17.96 5.95
N GLN A 15 6.05 -19.14 6.17
CA GLN A 15 6.84 -19.85 5.17
C GLN A 15 6.29 -21.28 4.94
N PRO A 16 6.49 -21.88 3.78
CA PRO A 16 7.12 -21.30 2.58
C PRO A 16 6.17 -20.35 1.83
N PHE A 17 6.75 -19.33 1.20
CA PHE A 17 6.00 -18.26 0.55
C PHE A 17 5.11 -18.75 -0.62
N SER A 18 5.56 -19.78 -1.33
CA SER A 18 4.78 -20.44 -2.40
C SER A 18 3.43 -21.00 -1.93
N ASN A 19 3.33 -21.42 -0.66
CA ASN A 19 2.05 -21.86 -0.09
C ASN A 19 1.10 -20.69 0.12
N ILE A 20 1.60 -19.49 0.42
CA ILE A 20 0.79 -18.28 0.57
C ILE A 20 0.14 -17.93 -0.77
N LEU A 21 0.90 -17.95 -1.87
CA LEU A 21 0.37 -17.66 -3.21
C LEU A 21 -0.74 -18.64 -3.61
N LYS A 22 -0.57 -19.94 -3.31
CA LYS A 22 -1.61 -20.96 -3.55
C LYS A 22 -2.87 -20.69 -2.72
N LYS A 23 -2.73 -20.31 -1.44
CA LYS A 23 -3.86 -20.01 -0.56
C LYS A 23 -4.61 -18.76 -1.03
N LEU A 24 -3.89 -17.70 -1.44
CA LEU A 24 -4.48 -16.49 -1.99
C LEU A 24 -5.30 -16.79 -3.25
N SER A 25 -4.71 -17.52 -4.20
CA SER A 25 -5.40 -17.95 -5.42
C SER A 25 -6.64 -18.78 -5.11
N ALA A 26 -6.51 -19.79 -4.23
CA ALA A 26 -7.64 -20.65 -3.84
C ALA A 26 -8.77 -19.88 -3.12
N ALA A 27 -8.45 -18.81 -2.38
CA ALA A 27 -9.45 -17.95 -1.75
C ALA A 27 -10.14 -17.01 -2.76
N GLY A 28 -9.52 -16.82 -3.94
CA GLY A 28 -10.06 -15.98 -5.02
C GLY A 28 -9.48 -14.58 -5.08
N TYR A 29 -8.31 -14.33 -4.51
CA TYR A 29 -7.50 -13.15 -4.83
C TYR A 29 -6.97 -13.29 -6.26
N THR A 30 -6.87 -12.17 -6.97
CA THR A 30 -6.36 -12.12 -8.34
C THR A 30 -5.07 -11.30 -8.44
N GLN A 31 -4.77 -10.54 -7.38
CA GLN A 31 -3.63 -9.66 -7.34
C GLN A 31 -2.87 -9.81 -6.02
N VAL A 32 -1.58 -9.50 -6.06
CA VAL A 32 -0.74 -9.34 -4.88
C VAL A 32 0.06 -8.05 -5.01
N GLU A 33 0.54 -7.54 -3.88
CA GLU A 33 1.48 -6.44 -3.83
C GLU A 33 2.76 -6.88 -3.14
N GLY A 34 3.90 -6.57 -3.77
CA GLY A 34 5.20 -6.88 -3.21
C GLY A 34 5.79 -5.74 -2.39
N TYR A 35 6.87 -6.00 -1.66
CA TYR A 35 7.50 -5.04 -0.77
C TYR A 35 9.02 -5.08 -0.82
N GLY A 36 9.68 -3.99 -0.45
CA GLY A 36 11.11 -3.75 -0.63
C GLY A 36 12.04 -4.83 -0.09
N ALA A 37 11.81 -5.33 1.13
CA ALA A 37 12.67 -6.37 1.70
C ALA A 37 12.54 -7.71 0.96
N MET A 38 11.37 -8.02 0.40
CA MET A 38 11.20 -9.19 -0.48
C MET A 38 12.06 -9.04 -1.74
N TYR A 39 11.99 -7.90 -2.41
CA TYR A 39 12.79 -7.65 -3.63
C TYR A 39 14.30 -7.69 -3.34
N ALA A 40 14.74 -7.11 -2.22
CA ALA A 40 16.14 -7.10 -1.82
C ALA A 40 16.71 -8.50 -1.54
N SER A 41 15.86 -9.48 -1.21
CA SER A 41 16.26 -10.86 -0.95
C SER A 41 16.39 -11.73 -2.22
N LEU A 42 16.00 -11.20 -3.39
CA LEU A 42 15.96 -11.95 -4.65
C LEU A 42 17.03 -11.44 -5.61
N ASP A 43 17.72 -12.37 -6.23
CA ASP A 43 18.50 -12.14 -7.45
C ASP A 43 17.61 -12.29 -8.70
N ASP A 44 18.17 -12.16 -9.88
CA ASP A 44 17.43 -12.25 -11.14
C ASP A 44 16.76 -13.62 -11.32
N ALA A 45 17.37 -14.71 -10.85
CA ALA A 45 16.78 -16.03 -10.90
C ALA A 45 15.59 -16.14 -9.94
N GLY A 46 15.71 -15.57 -8.74
CA GLY A 46 14.65 -15.49 -7.74
C GLY A 46 13.46 -14.65 -8.22
N LEU A 47 13.71 -13.52 -8.87
CA LEU A 47 12.65 -12.69 -9.47
C LEU A 47 11.89 -13.44 -10.58
N ASN A 48 12.59 -14.12 -11.46
CA ASN A 48 11.98 -14.95 -12.52
C ASN A 48 11.19 -16.14 -11.92
N SER A 49 11.70 -16.75 -10.84
CA SER A 49 10.99 -17.81 -10.13
C SER A 49 9.71 -17.29 -9.50
N LEU A 50 9.75 -16.13 -8.84
CA LEU A 50 8.56 -15.48 -8.27
C LEU A 50 7.53 -15.17 -9.36
N ARG A 51 7.97 -14.62 -10.52
CA ARG A 51 7.07 -14.37 -11.65
C ARG A 51 6.38 -15.67 -12.10
N ALA A 52 7.13 -16.74 -12.28
CA ALA A 52 6.58 -18.02 -12.68
C ALA A 52 5.59 -18.59 -11.64
N GLU A 53 5.86 -18.41 -10.34
CA GLU A 53 4.92 -18.81 -9.28
C GLU A 53 3.64 -17.97 -9.29
N LEU A 54 3.72 -16.68 -9.53
CA LEU A 54 2.57 -15.80 -9.69
C LEU A 54 1.70 -16.27 -10.88
N ASP A 55 2.32 -16.50 -12.03
CA ASP A 55 1.64 -16.98 -13.24
C ASP A 55 0.96 -18.35 -13.01
N ALA A 56 1.67 -19.27 -12.37
CA ALA A 56 1.13 -20.60 -12.06
C ALA A 56 -0.08 -20.57 -11.11
N ASN A 57 -0.21 -19.51 -10.31
CA ASN A 57 -1.35 -19.31 -9.40
C ASN A 57 -2.38 -18.32 -9.94
N GLY A 58 -2.22 -17.79 -11.15
CA GLY A 58 -3.15 -16.82 -11.74
C GLY A 58 -3.18 -15.49 -10.98
N LEU A 59 -2.05 -15.09 -10.37
CA LEU A 59 -1.90 -13.85 -9.61
C LEU A 59 -1.09 -12.82 -10.41
N ALA A 60 -1.59 -11.60 -10.53
CA ALA A 60 -0.84 -10.45 -11.03
C ALA A 60 -0.20 -9.68 -9.86
N MET A 61 0.85 -8.91 -10.14
CA MET A 61 1.46 -7.97 -9.19
C MET A 61 1.46 -6.55 -9.78
N PRO A 62 0.27 -5.89 -9.88
CA PRO A 62 0.17 -4.58 -10.54
C PRO A 62 0.72 -3.44 -9.68
N THR A 63 0.82 -3.62 -8.37
CA THR A 63 1.34 -2.62 -7.43
C THR A 63 2.51 -3.16 -6.63
N GLY A 64 3.37 -2.27 -6.14
CA GLY A 64 4.51 -2.66 -5.31
C GLY A 64 5.08 -1.52 -4.50
N HIS A 65 5.52 -1.85 -3.28
CA HIS A 65 6.22 -0.95 -2.38
C HIS A 65 7.72 -0.99 -2.63
N PHE A 66 8.30 0.15 -2.98
CA PHE A 66 9.74 0.30 -3.22
C PHE A 66 10.31 1.37 -2.29
N GLY A 67 11.35 1.01 -1.53
CA GLY A 67 12.01 1.94 -0.62
C GLY A 67 12.70 3.09 -1.35
N LEU A 68 12.69 4.28 -0.75
CA LEU A 68 13.24 5.50 -1.34
C LEU A 68 14.72 5.35 -1.71
N ASP A 69 15.49 4.64 -0.88
CA ASP A 69 16.92 4.40 -1.15
C ASP A 69 17.16 3.67 -2.47
N LEU A 70 16.32 2.69 -2.81
CA LEU A 70 16.39 1.98 -4.09
C LEU A 70 15.93 2.88 -5.23
N LEU A 71 14.83 3.62 -5.03
CA LEU A 71 14.26 4.49 -6.06
C LEU A 71 15.22 5.61 -6.48
N GLU A 72 15.98 6.16 -5.55
CA GLU A 72 16.97 7.20 -5.81
C GLU A 72 18.35 6.64 -6.18
N GLY A 73 18.77 5.56 -5.50
CA GLY A 73 20.13 5.02 -5.63
C GLY A 73 20.33 4.13 -6.85
N ASP A 74 19.31 3.35 -7.23
CA ASP A 74 19.37 2.47 -8.40
C ASP A 74 18.00 2.32 -9.06
N PRO A 75 17.49 3.41 -9.70
CA PRO A 75 16.19 3.38 -10.37
C PRO A 75 16.12 2.35 -11.50
N LYS A 76 17.27 2.01 -12.13
CA LYS A 76 17.32 0.97 -13.14
C LYS A 76 16.96 -0.39 -12.55
N LYS A 77 17.53 -0.75 -11.41
CA LYS A 77 17.20 -2.01 -10.71
C LYS A 77 15.72 -2.05 -10.32
N ALA A 78 15.18 -0.95 -9.82
CA ALA A 78 13.76 -0.86 -9.50
C ALA A 78 12.87 -1.07 -10.73
N LEU A 79 13.22 -0.49 -11.89
CA LEU A 79 12.54 -0.70 -13.17
C LEU A 79 12.63 -2.15 -13.65
N ASP A 80 13.81 -2.78 -13.53
CA ASP A 80 14.02 -4.18 -13.93
C ASP A 80 13.13 -5.11 -13.08
N ILE A 81 13.05 -4.89 -11.76
CA ILE A 81 12.15 -5.61 -10.85
C ILE A 81 10.69 -5.41 -11.28
N ALA A 82 10.27 -4.15 -11.47
CA ALA A 82 8.91 -3.83 -11.87
C ALA A 82 8.53 -4.51 -13.19
N LYS A 83 9.42 -4.50 -14.16
CA LYS A 83 9.23 -5.14 -15.47
C LYS A 83 9.09 -6.66 -15.37
N VAL A 84 9.95 -7.34 -14.60
CA VAL A 84 9.91 -8.80 -14.44
C VAL A 84 8.61 -9.21 -13.74
N LEU A 85 8.20 -8.49 -12.69
CA LEU A 85 7.04 -8.85 -11.90
C LEU A 85 5.71 -8.32 -12.49
N GLY A 86 5.77 -7.43 -13.48
CA GLY A 86 4.59 -6.85 -14.12
C GLY A 86 3.95 -5.73 -13.29
N VAL A 87 4.76 -5.00 -12.51
CA VAL A 87 4.28 -3.85 -11.71
C VAL A 87 3.94 -2.69 -12.63
N GLU A 88 2.77 -2.11 -12.43
CA GLU A 88 2.24 -0.96 -13.18
C GLU A 88 2.26 0.33 -12.33
N ALA A 89 2.26 0.20 -11.00
CA ALA A 89 2.31 1.32 -10.06
C ALA A 89 3.30 1.05 -8.94
N ILE A 90 4.18 2.01 -8.69
CA ILE A 90 5.17 2.00 -7.62
C ILE A 90 4.77 3.01 -6.56
N TYR A 91 4.70 2.57 -5.30
CA TYR A 91 4.50 3.44 -4.15
C TYR A 91 5.69 3.38 -3.22
N CYS A 92 6.22 4.58 -2.85
CA CYS A 92 7.19 4.68 -1.77
C CYS A 92 6.43 4.59 -0.44
N PRO A 93 6.69 3.57 0.41
CA PRO A 93 5.77 3.26 1.50
C PRO A 93 6.12 3.97 2.80
N TYR A 94 7.34 4.47 2.95
CA TYR A 94 7.77 4.87 4.30
C TYR A 94 8.98 5.80 4.29
N LEU A 95 9.02 6.66 5.30
CA LEU A 95 10.19 7.46 5.66
C LEU A 95 10.56 7.16 7.10
N MET A 96 11.82 6.80 7.34
CA MET A 96 12.30 6.46 8.68
C MET A 96 12.14 7.66 9.63
N PRO A 97 11.86 7.45 10.93
CA PRO A 97 11.58 8.54 11.87
C PRO A 97 12.66 9.62 11.94
N ASP A 98 13.92 9.24 11.82
CA ASP A 98 15.08 10.13 11.83
C ASP A 98 15.27 10.94 10.53
N GLN A 99 14.57 10.53 9.46
CA GLN A 99 14.57 11.21 8.17
C GLN A 99 13.35 12.13 7.98
N ARG A 100 12.40 12.11 8.91
CA ARG A 100 11.15 12.88 8.81
C ARG A 100 11.41 14.36 9.08
N PRO A 101 11.01 15.25 8.15
CA PRO A 101 11.08 16.69 8.39
C PRO A 101 10.26 17.11 9.62
N ALA A 102 10.72 18.16 10.30
CA ALA A 102 10.05 18.68 11.48
C ALA A 102 9.01 19.76 11.17
N ASP A 103 9.00 20.31 9.96
CA ASP A 103 8.20 21.47 9.59
C ASP A 103 7.60 21.38 8.18
N THR A 104 6.71 22.29 7.88
CA THR A 104 5.99 22.44 6.61
C THR A 104 6.93 22.54 5.41
N ALA A 105 7.99 23.36 5.52
CA ALA A 105 8.91 23.55 4.39
C ALA A 105 9.69 22.27 4.07
N GLY A 106 10.10 21.54 5.09
CA GLY A 106 10.78 20.26 4.94
C GLY A 106 9.90 19.19 4.29
N TRP A 107 8.64 19.09 4.69
CA TRP A 107 7.70 18.14 4.08
C TRP A 107 7.34 18.52 2.64
N PHE A 108 7.21 19.81 2.35
CA PHE A 108 7.06 20.29 0.97
C PHE A 108 8.27 19.93 0.11
N ALA A 109 9.49 20.16 0.64
CA ALA A 109 10.73 19.79 -0.04
C ALA A 109 10.83 18.26 -0.25
N PHE A 110 10.36 17.46 0.72
CA PHE A 110 10.28 16.01 0.59
C PHE A 110 9.32 15.60 -0.54
N GLY A 111 8.15 16.22 -0.66
CA GLY A 111 7.22 16.00 -1.76
C GLY A 111 7.85 16.25 -3.13
N LYS A 112 8.63 17.34 -3.26
CA LYS A 112 9.39 17.63 -4.50
C LYS A 112 10.43 16.56 -4.78
N ARG A 113 11.23 16.19 -3.76
CA ARG A 113 12.24 15.13 -3.87
C ARG A 113 11.62 13.81 -4.32
N LEU A 114 10.49 13.43 -3.72
CA LEU A 114 9.79 12.20 -4.07
C LEU A 114 9.27 12.22 -5.51
N GLN A 115 8.71 13.34 -5.95
CA GLN A 115 8.27 13.48 -7.35
C GLN A 115 9.44 13.38 -8.34
N GLU A 116 10.58 13.99 -8.04
CA GLU A 116 11.79 13.86 -8.88
C GLU A 116 12.32 12.42 -8.92
N ALA A 117 12.33 11.73 -7.77
CA ALA A 117 12.69 10.30 -7.70
C ALA A 117 11.74 9.43 -8.55
N GLY A 118 10.49 9.85 -8.70
CA GLY A 118 9.48 9.17 -9.50
C GLY A 118 9.63 9.32 -11.01
N LYS A 119 10.37 10.32 -11.51
CA LYS A 119 10.45 10.62 -12.96
C LYS A 119 10.86 9.43 -13.82
N PRO A 120 11.93 8.65 -13.50
CA PRO A 120 12.32 7.53 -14.34
C PRO A 120 11.19 6.49 -14.52
N PHE A 121 10.35 6.33 -13.50
CA PHE A 121 9.24 5.36 -13.52
C PHE A 121 8.07 5.88 -14.34
N VAL A 122 7.73 7.15 -14.19
CA VAL A 122 6.69 7.81 -14.98
C VAL A 122 7.08 7.86 -16.44
N ASP A 123 8.34 8.18 -16.78
CA ASP A 123 8.88 8.18 -18.14
C ASP A 123 8.84 6.77 -18.77
N ALA A 124 8.94 5.72 -17.94
CA ALA A 124 8.77 4.33 -18.35
C ALA A 124 7.30 3.87 -18.44
N GLY A 125 6.33 4.76 -18.16
CA GLY A 125 4.90 4.49 -18.27
C GLY A 125 4.25 3.92 -17.00
N LEU A 126 4.96 3.87 -15.87
CA LEU A 126 4.40 3.42 -14.60
C LEU A 126 3.73 4.58 -13.84
N ALA A 127 2.75 4.28 -13.03
CA ALA A 127 2.30 5.21 -12.00
C ALA A 127 3.30 5.26 -10.85
N PHE A 128 3.46 6.45 -10.25
CA PHE A 128 4.35 6.63 -9.11
C PHE A 128 3.70 7.48 -8.01
N GLY A 129 3.85 7.07 -6.76
CA GLY A 129 3.20 7.76 -5.66
C GLY A 129 3.76 7.46 -4.28
N TRP A 130 2.99 7.91 -3.30
CA TRP A 130 3.22 7.74 -1.87
C TRP A 130 2.17 6.81 -1.26
N HIS A 131 2.59 6.01 -0.28
CA HIS A 131 1.71 5.27 0.63
C HIS A 131 1.84 5.87 2.03
N ASN A 132 0.72 6.12 2.69
CA ASN A 132 0.70 6.78 3.99
C ASN A 132 0.62 5.83 5.18
N HIS A 133 1.12 6.34 6.31
CA HIS A 133 0.89 5.84 7.66
C HIS A 133 0.13 6.89 8.50
N ASP A 134 0.23 6.81 9.82
CA ASP A 134 -0.45 7.73 10.74
C ASP A 134 0.27 9.09 10.89
N PHE A 135 1.59 9.09 10.73
CA PHE A 135 2.40 10.28 11.01
C PHE A 135 2.17 11.41 10.01
N GLU A 136 1.71 11.12 8.80
CA GLU A 136 1.42 12.12 7.79
C GLU A 136 0.18 12.94 8.10
N PHE A 137 -0.66 12.49 9.03
CA PHE A 137 -1.89 13.19 9.43
C PHE A 137 -1.76 13.96 10.74
N LYS A 138 -0.58 13.94 11.36
CA LYS A 138 -0.30 14.73 12.56
C LYS A 138 -0.06 16.19 12.19
N SER A 139 -0.72 17.11 12.92
CA SER A 139 -0.58 18.56 12.66
C SER A 139 0.85 19.02 12.83
N LEU A 140 1.33 19.78 11.86
CA LEU A 140 2.55 20.56 11.91
C LEU A 140 2.33 21.86 12.71
N PRO A 141 3.41 22.59 13.08
CA PRO A 141 3.30 23.82 13.87
C PRO A 141 2.39 24.91 13.26
N ASP A 142 2.23 24.94 11.95
CA ASP A 142 1.33 25.88 11.24
C ASP A 142 -0.09 25.35 11.04
N GLY A 143 -0.40 24.17 11.56
CA GLY A 143 -1.71 23.52 11.46
C GLY A 143 -1.92 22.68 10.20
N SER A 144 -1.02 22.71 9.24
CA SER A 144 -1.04 21.80 8.08
C SER A 144 -0.60 20.38 8.47
N THR A 145 -0.67 19.44 7.54
CA THR A 145 -0.23 18.06 7.77
C THR A 145 0.91 17.68 6.81
N PRO A 146 1.79 16.74 7.18
CA PRO A 146 2.79 16.18 6.26
C PRO A 146 2.20 15.71 4.94
N GLN A 147 1.04 15.03 4.96
CA GLN A 147 0.39 14.54 3.74
C GLN A 147 0.01 15.68 2.78
N GLU A 148 -0.54 16.78 3.29
CA GLU A 148 -0.84 17.97 2.48
C GLU A 148 0.41 18.54 1.84
N GLN A 149 1.51 18.62 2.61
CA GLN A 149 2.78 19.17 2.13
C GLN A 149 3.48 18.28 1.11
N ILE A 150 3.42 16.95 1.29
CA ILE A 150 3.90 15.99 0.29
C ILE A 150 3.17 16.22 -1.04
N PHE A 151 1.85 16.37 -1.02
CA PHE A 151 1.06 16.61 -2.23
C PHE A 151 1.25 18.00 -2.82
N ALA A 152 1.48 19.01 -1.99
CA ALA A 152 1.78 20.36 -2.46
C ALA A 152 3.16 20.42 -3.15
N GLY A 153 4.15 19.73 -2.60
CA GLY A 153 5.49 19.63 -3.18
C GLY A 153 5.57 18.72 -4.40
N GLY A 154 4.76 17.65 -4.42
CA GLY A 154 4.67 16.66 -5.50
C GLY A 154 3.27 16.64 -6.13
N PRO A 155 2.92 17.64 -6.98
CA PRO A 155 1.57 17.77 -7.52
C PRO A 155 1.12 16.61 -8.40
N ASP A 156 2.04 15.84 -9.00
CA ASP A 156 1.73 14.72 -9.89
C ASP A 156 1.76 13.35 -9.19
N LEU A 157 2.22 13.30 -7.94
CA LEU A 157 2.26 12.07 -7.16
C LEU A 157 0.89 11.43 -7.07
N LYS A 158 0.82 10.12 -7.33
CA LYS A 158 -0.35 9.29 -7.02
C LYS A 158 -0.34 8.94 -5.53
N TRP A 159 -1.45 8.40 -5.09
CA TRP A 159 -1.63 8.01 -3.71
C TRP A 159 -2.16 6.57 -3.62
N GLU A 160 -1.46 5.76 -2.88
CA GLU A 160 -2.00 4.54 -2.31
C GLU A 160 -2.47 4.86 -0.89
N ALA A 161 -3.79 5.00 -0.74
CA ALA A 161 -4.36 5.43 0.53
C ALA A 161 -4.54 4.24 1.47
N ASP A 162 -3.80 4.22 2.58
CA ASP A 162 -4.14 3.33 3.69
C ASP A 162 -5.16 4.01 4.60
N ILE A 163 -6.40 3.54 4.51
CA ILE A 163 -7.54 4.14 5.20
C ILE A 163 -7.44 3.96 6.72
N ALA A 164 -6.96 2.81 7.17
CA ALA A 164 -6.86 2.55 8.60
C ALA A 164 -5.76 3.39 9.27
N TRP A 165 -4.68 3.66 8.57
CA TRP A 165 -3.65 4.58 9.05
C TRP A 165 -4.13 6.04 9.04
N ILE A 166 -4.98 6.47 8.09
CA ILE A 166 -5.64 7.78 8.15
C ILE A 166 -6.43 7.91 9.46
N ILE A 167 -7.25 6.89 9.78
CA ILE A 167 -8.06 6.86 11.02
C ILE A 167 -7.15 6.86 12.27
N ARG A 168 -6.08 6.05 12.29
CA ARG A 168 -5.12 6.05 13.41
C ARG A 168 -4.35 7.37 13.54
N GLY A 169 -4.21 8.11 12.45
CA GLY A 169 -3.71 9.49 12.43
C GLY A 169 -4.71 10.54 12.95
N ASN A 170 -5.90 10.11 13.41
CA ASN A 170 -7.03 10.95 13.85
C ASN A 170 -7.60 11.86 12.74
N ALA A 171 -7.49 11.42 11.48
CA ALA A 171 -8.06 12.13 10.34
C ALA A 171 -9.32 11.41 9.80
N ASP A 172 -10.21 12.17 9.17
CA ASP A 172 -11.42 11.63 8.55
C ASP A 172 -11.12 11.15 7.13
N PRO A 173 -11.18 9.84 6.85
CA PRO A 173 -10.88 9.31 5.53
C PRO A 173 -11.86 9.81 4.45
N LEU A 174 -13.12 10.07 4.78
CA LEU A 174 -14.08 10.60 3.81
C LEU A 174 -13.73 12.02 3.37
N ALA A 175 -13.24 12.87 4.28
CA ALA A 175 -12.76 14.21 3.95
C ALA A 175 -11.51 14.16 3.05
N TRP A 176 -10.61 13.21 3.29
CA TRP A 176 -9.42 13.00 2.46
C TRP A 176 -9.76 12.44 1.08
N ILE A 177 -10.71 11.51 0.99
CA ILE A 177 -11.22 11.01 -0.30
C ILE A 177 -11.89 12.15 -1.09
N GLU A 178 -12.67 13.00 -0.44
CA GLU A 178 -13.29 14.16 -1.11
C GLU A 178 -12.25 15.12 -1.68
N SER A 179 -11.22 15.44 -0.89
CA SER A 179 -10.21 16.44 -1.27
C SER A 179 -9.18 15.91 -2.28
N TYR A 180 -8.77 14.64 -2.16
CA TYR A 180 -7.64 14.08 -2.89
C TYR A 180 -7.96 12.82 -3.71
N GLY A 181 -9.22 12.44 -3.82
CA GLY A 181 -9.64 11.19 -4.47
C GLY A 181 -9.07 10.97 -5.87
N LYS A 182 -8.89 12.04 -6.66
CA LYS A 182 -8.29 11.94 -8.01
C LYS A 182 -6.84 11.45 -8.01
N ARG A 183 -6.13 11.53 -6.88
CA ARG A 183 -4.78 11.01 -6.70
C ARG A 183 -4.77 9.56 -6.27
N ILE A 184 -5.84 9.09 -5.61
CA ILE A 184 -5.94 7.73 -5.07
C ILE A 184 -6.09 6.77 -6.24
N THR A 185 -5.05 5.98 -6.49
CA THR A 185 -4.99 4.98 -7.56
C THR A 185 -4.95 3.55 -7.02
N ALA A 186 -4.57 3.39 -5.74
CA ALA A 186 -4.68 2.16 -4.98
C ALA A 186 -5.13 2.44 -3.54
N VAL A 187 -5.66 1.45 -2.86
CA VAL A 187 -6.14 1.55 -1.48
C VAL A 187 -5.72 0.33 -0.68
N HIS A 188 -5.08 0.54 0.45
CA HIS A 188 -4.91 -0.51 1.44
C HIS A 188 -6.18 -0.67 2.26
N VAL A 189 -6.73 -1.88 2.18
CA VAL A 189 -7.93 -2.31 2.90
C VAL A 189 -7.47 -3.03 4.16
N LYS A 190 -7.38 -2.27 5.24
CA LYS A 190 -6.91 -2.70 6.55
C LYS A 190 -7.96 -2.36 7.61
N ASP A 191 -8.17 -3.21 8.61
CA ASP A 191 -9.19 -2.97 9.62
C ASP A 191 -8.59 -2.82 11.02
N ILE A 192 -9.30 -2.09 11.87
CA ILE A 192 -8.88 -1.73 13.22
C ILE A 192 -9.76 -2.48 14.22
N ALA A 193 -9.15 -3.26 15.11
CA ALA A 193 -9.87 -3.95 16.18
C ALA A 193 -10.53 -2.94 17.14
N PRO A 194 -11.62 -3.32 17.81
CA PRO A 194 -12.16 -2.54 18.92
C PRO A 194 -11.08 -2.22 19.96
N SER A 195 -11.22 -1.07 20.64
CA SER A 195 -10.22 -0.61 21.60
C SER A 195 -9.93 -1.67 22.66
N GLY A 196 -8.65 -2.01 22.82
CA GLY A 196 -8.16 -3.00 23.78
C GLY A 196 -8.18 -4.45 23.27
N GLU A 197 -8.72 -4.71 22.08
CA GLU A 197 -8.69 -6.05 21.48
C GLU A 197 -7.48 -6.22 20.55
N ASN A 198 -7.12 -7.47 20.27
CA ASN A 198 -6.02 -7.88 19.37
C ASN A 198 -4.69 -7.16 19.66
N ALA A 199 -4.35 -6.92 20.93
CA ALA A 199 -3.11 -6.25 21.31
C ALA A 199 -1.85 -6.99 20.81
N ASP A 200 -1.92 -8.30 20.67
CA ASP A 200 -0.86 -9.15 20.14
C ASP A 200 -0.82 -9.20 18.59
N GLU A 201 -1.76 -8.56 17.94
CA GLU A 201 -1.82 -8.27 16.50
C GLU A 201 -1.76 -6.74 16.24
N ASP A 202 -1.15 -5.97 17.15
CA ASP A 202 -0.98 -4.51 17.11
C ASP A 202 -2.31 -3.74 17.00
N GLY A 203 -3.42 -4.33 17.49
CA GLY A 203 -4.75 -3.78 17.42
C GLY A 203 -5.36 -3.75 16.01
N TRP A 204 -4.85 -4.55 15.10
CA TRP A 204 -5.45 -4.76 13.78
C TRP A 204 -6.49 -5.86 13.80
N ALA A 205 -7.35 -5.88 12.80
CA ALA A 205 -8.36 -6.93 12.60
C ALA A 205 -8.38 -7.37 11.14
N ASP A 206 -8.90 -8.59 10.91
CA ASP A 206 -9.25 -9.02 9.56
C ASP A 206 -10.33 -8.07 8.99
N VAL A 207 -10.27 -7.76 7.70
CA VAL A 207 -11.21 -6.83 7.06
C VAL A 207 -12.66 -7.25 7.26
N GLY A 208 -13.49 -6.31 7.73
CA GLY A 208 -14.90 -6.53 8.07
C GLY A 208 -15.15 -7.14 9.45
N HIS A 209 -14.08 -7.34 10.24
CA HIS A 209 -14.14 -7.84 11.60
C HIS A 209 -13.62 -6.82 12.62
N GLY A 210 -13.34 -5.61 12.19
CA GLY A 210 -12.95 -4.46 13.00
C GLY A 210 -14.04 -3.40 13.08
N THR A 211 -13.59 -2.15 13.17
CA THR A 211 -14.45 -0.98 13.40
C THR A 211 -14.57 -0.07 12.18
N VAL A 212 -13.85 -0.34 11.11
CA VAL A 212 -13.84 0.51 9.90
C VAL A 212 -15.09 0.27 9.06
N ASP A 213 -15.83 1.32 8.70
CA ASP A 213 -16.98 1.24 7.78
C ASP A 213 -16.52 1.03 6.33
N TRP A 214 -16.00 -0.14 6.03
CA TRP A 214 -15.51 -0.47 4.69
C TRP A 214 -16.62 -0.39 3.63
N LYS A 215 -17.86 -0.70 3.96
CA LYS A 215 -18.96 -0.59 3.01
C LYS A 215 -19.17 0.85 2.53
N GLY A 216 -19.23 1.79 3.46
CA GLY A 216 -19.36 3.22 3.14
C GLY A 216 -18.14 3.77 2.41
N LEU A 217 -16.94 3.38 2.86
CA LEU A 217 -15.67 3.82 2.27
C LEU A 217 -15.46 3.30 0.85
N VAL A 218 -15.75 2.03 0.57
CA VAL A 218 -15.67 1.45 -0.78
C VAL A 218 -16.64 2.16 -1.72
N ALA A 219 -17.86 2.48 -1.27
CA ALA A 219 -18.81 3.25 -2.06
C ALA A 219 -18.28 4.67 -2.38
N ALA A 220 -17.70 5.36 -1.38
CA ALA A 220 -17.11 6.69 -1.57
C ALA A 220 -15.90 6.65 -2.51
N LEU A 221 -15.00 5.68 -2.35
CA LEU A 221 -13.84 5.49 -3.21
C LEU A 221 -14.25 5.21 -4.66
N LYS A 222 -15.20 4.31 -4.89
CA LYS A 222 -15.72 4.03 -6.24
C LYS A 222 -16.35 5.25 -6.90
N ALA A 223 -16.97 6.14 -6.12
CA ALA A 223 -17.65 7.33 -6.65
C ALA A 223 -16.70 8.52 -6.89
N LYS A 224 -15.64 8.66 -6.09
CA LYS A 224 -14.86 9.92 -5.99
C LYS A 224 -13.38 9.77 -6.26
N SER A 225 -12.87 8.55 -6.42
CA SER A 225 -11.44 8.33 -6.61
C SER A 225 -11.10 7.72 -7.98
N ALA A 226 -9.79 7.68 -8.28
CA ALA A 226 -9.23 6.98 -9.43
C ALA A 226 -8.76 5.56 -9.08
N THR A 227 -9.23 5.01 -7.96
CA THR A 227 -8.80 3.70 -7.44
C THR A 227 -9.03 2.58 -8.44
N LYS A 228 -7.98 1.85 -8.74
CA LYS A 228 -7.99 0.64 -9.57
C LYS A 228 -7.76 -0.62 -8.74
N HIS A 229 -6.99 -0.50 -7.67
CA HIS A 229 -6.51 -1.62 -6.86
C HIS A 229 -6.96 -1.46 -5.41
N PHE A 230 -7.59 -2.50 -4.88
CA PHE A 230 -7.88 -2.65 -3.47
C PHE A 230 -7.02 -3.76 -2.93
N VAL A 231 -6.19 -3.50 -1.93
CA VAL A 231 -5.16 -4.41 -1.43
C VAL A 231 -5.38 -4.66 0.05
N VAL A 232 -5.71 -5.89 0.42
CA VAL A 232 -5.83 -6.28 1.83
C VAL A 232 -4.46 -6.27 2.48
N GLU A 233 -4.36 -5.64 3.64
CA GLU A 233 -3.16 -5.68 4.46
C GLU A 233 -3.48 -5.82 5.95
N HIS A 234 -2.53 -6.42 6.67
CA HIS A 234 -2.48 -6.53 8.13
C HIS A 234 -1.03 -6.59 8.57
N ASP A 235 -0.57 -5.67 9.44
CA ASP A 235 0.86 -5.56 9.76
C ASP A 235 1.42 -6.75 10.57
N ASN A 236 0.60 -7.37 11.40
CA ASN A 236 1.07 -8.42 12.31
C ASN A 236 0.00 -9.51 12.56
N PRO A 237 -0.46 -10.24 11.53
CA PRO A 237 -1.47 -11.28 11.72
C PRO A 237 -0.84 -12.50 12.45
N LYS A 238 -1.58 -13.10 13.39
CA LYS A 238 -1.21 -14.35 14.03
C LYS A 238 -1.61 -15.58 13.22
N ASP A 239 -2.67 -15.43 12.42
CA ASP A 239 -3.23 -16.49 11.58
C ASP A 239 -3.47 -15.97 10.17
N ILE A 240 -2.57 -16.37 9.27
CA ILE A 240 -2.63 -15.91 7.87
C ILE A 240 -3.82 -16.52 7.11
N ASP A 241 -4.24 -17.73 7.45
CA ASP A 241 -5.37 -18.38 6.79
C ASP A 241 -6.69 -17.70 7.16
N ARG A 242 -6.81 -17.31 8.43
CA ARG A 242 -7.92 -16.50 8.93
C ARG A 242 -7.97 -15.16 8.21
N LEU A 243 -6.85 -14.45 8.15
CA LEU A 243 -6.78 -13.15 7.47
C LEU A 243 -7.20 -13.29 6.00
N ILE A 244 -6.59 -14.22 5.26
CA ILE A 244 -6.86 -14.43 3.83
C ILE A 244 -8.35 -14.70 3.60
N THR A 245 -8.92 -15.65 4.34
CA THR A 245 -10.29 -16.13 4.07
C THR A 245 -11.36 -15.15 4.52
N ARG A 246 -11.21 -14.56 5.71
CA ARG A 246 -12.18 -13.60 6.26
C ARG A 246 -12.21 -12.30 5.48
N SER A 247 -11.03 -11.74 5.19
CA SER A 247 -10.94 -10.44 4.53
C SER A 247 -11.57 -10.46 3.14
N ILE A 248 -11.29 -11.47 2.32
CA ILE A 248 -11.92 -11.56 1.00
C ILE A 248 -13.42 -11.85 1.07
N ALA A 249 -13.86 -12.66 2.04
CA ALA A 249 -15.28 -12.94 2.24
C ALA A 249 -16.06 -11.67 2.59
N SER A 250 -15.53 -10.85 3.50
CA SER A 250 -16.12 -9.57 3.87
C SER A 250 -16.10 -8.58 2.70
N PHE A 251 -14.96 -8.41 2.03
CA PHE A 251 -14.82 -7.44 0.94
C PHE A 251 -15.76 -7.71 -0.24
N LYS A 252 -16.04 -8.98 -0.54
CA LYS A 252 -17.01 -9.36 -1.60
C LYS A 252 -18.44 -8.89 -1.33
N THR A 253 -18.74 -8.41 -0.12
CA THR A 253 -20.07 -7.88 0.25
C THR A 253 -20.18 -6.35 0.08
N TYR A 254 -19.11 -5.64 -0.32
CA TYR A 254 -19.01 -4.18 -0.42
C TYR A 254 -19.18 -3.60 -1.87
#